data_18ca39cb0d864d8bcae2b9b772c7dedb
#
_entry.id   18ca39cb0d864d8bcae2b9b772c7dedb
#
_cell.length_a   1.000
_cell.length_b   1.000
_cell.length_c   1.000
_cell.angle_alpha   90.00
_cell.angle_beta   90.00
_cell.angle_gamma   90.00
#
_symmetry.space_group_name_H-M   'P 1'
#
loop_
_entity.id
_entity.type
_entity.pdbx_description
1 polymer ?
#
loop_
_entity_poly.entity_id
_entity_poly.type
_entity_poly.pdbx_seq_one_letter_code
_entity_poly.pdbx_strand_id
1 'polypeptide(L)'
;VSASDAYAKAGVDQGAADSAVAGLVRALGAINLERPSAQVPLPGHYASVVKFDERNGIAFSTDGVGTKLMVAEELGKFDTVGIDCVAMNVNDVICVGAEPLAMVDYIAVDKADPEVCEEIGVGLARGAELAGVEITGGELAQLGELVRGVDVSGACIGRVALDAIVDGSAVEPGDVVIGLPSTGIHSNGYTLARSALAGIGLDEDPEDRLGRSLGEELLQPTQIYVKPIVALLRSAVDVRGLAHITSGGTENLLRLAADVGYEIDDPLPPQPIFELIQERGGVSDEEMSRVFNMGCGFCVVVAAADEAAALELLRSYYPDARRVGRATEGPRGIL
;
A
#
# COMPACT_ATOMS: atom_id res chain seq x y z
N VAL A 1 -0.67 -9.74 28.48
CA VAL A 1 -1.02 -8.45 27.90
C VAL A 1 -1.12 -8.69 26.41
N SER A 2 -2.32 -8.55 25.80
CA SER A 2 -2.55 -8.92 24.40
C SER A 2 -1.81 -7.95 23.47
N ALA A 3 -1.37 -8.46 22.32
CA ALA A 3 -0.61 -7.75 21.29
C ALA A 3 -1.30 -6.49 20.70
N SER A 4 -2.56 -6.23 21.04
CA SER A 4 -3.31 -5.05 20.56
C SER A 4 -3.02 -3.75 21.30
N ASP A 5 -2.03 -3.72 22.21
CA ASP A 5 -1.97 -2.69 23.25
C ASP A 5 -1.17 -1.43 22.84
N ALA A 6 -0.14 -1.53 21.97
CA ALA A 6 0.68 -0.38 21.58
C ALA A 6 -0.04 0.48 20.52
N TYR A 7 -0.64 -0.15 19.52
CA TYR A 7 -1.37 0.56 18.46
C TYR A 7 -2.65 1.22 18.98
N ALA A 8 -3.37 0.52 19.88
CA ALA A 8 -4.53 1.07 20.56
C ALA A 8 -4.15 2.24 21.48
N LYS A 9 -3.03 2.15 22.23
CA LYS A 9 -2.49 3.25 23.04
C LYS A 9 -2.08 4.46 22.21
N ALA A 10 -1.60 4.23 20.98
CA ALA A 10 -1.30 5.29 20.04
C ALA A 10 -2.55 5.96 19.44
N GLY A 11 -3.76 5.45 19.73
CA GLY A 11 -5.04 6.09 19.37
C GLY A 11 -5.75 5.43 18.17
N VAL A 12 -5.35 4.22 17.74
CA VAL A 12 -6.01 3.49 16.65
C VAL A 12 -6.77 2.29 17.20
N ASP A 13 -8.11 2.40 17.22
CA ASP A 13 -9.02 1.28 17.55
C ASP A 13 -9.41 0.53 16.27
N GLN A 14 -8.64 -0.51 15.94
CA GLN A 14 -8.86 -1.32 14.74
C GLN A 14 -10.23 -2.01 14.77
N GLY A 15 -10.69 -2.47 15.94
CA GLY A 15 -12.00 -3.14 16.07
C GLY A 15 -13.17 -2.21 15.80
N ALA A 16 -13.08 -0.95 16.25
CA ALA A 16 -14.07 0.07 15.95
C ALA A 16 -14.05 0.45 14.46
N ALA A 17 -12.85 0.56 13.85
CA ALA A 17 -12.69 0.84 12.42
C ALA A 17 -13.31 -0.28 11.58
N ASP A 18 -13.01 -1.54 11.86
CA ASP A 18 -13.57 -2.71 11.15
C ASP A 18 -15.11 -2.76 11.27
N SER A 19 -15.64 -2.46 12.46
CA SER A 19 -17.09 -2.40 12.69
C SER A 19 -17.75 -1.28 11.89
N ALA A 20 -17.12 -0.11 11.79
CA ALA A 20 -17.59 1.01 11.01
C ALA A 20 -17.60 0.70 9.52
N VAL A 21 -16.52 0.10 8.99
CA VAL A 21 -16.42 -0.36 7.60
C VAL A 21 -17.50 -1.40 7.31
N ALA A 22 -17.70 -2.40 8.18
CA ALA A 22 -18.76 -3.40 8.01
C ALA A 22 -20.17 -2.77 7.99
N GLY A 23 -20.41 -1.73 8.79
CA GLY A 23 -21.65 -0.96 8.79
C GLY A 23 -21.87 -0.24 7.45
N LEU A 24 -20.83 0.41 6.92
CA LEU A 24 -20.87 1.11 5.65
C LEU A 24 -21.11 0.13 4.49
N VAL A 25 -20.39 -0.99 4.44
CA VAL A 25 -20.54 -2.04 3.41
C VAL A 25 -21.96 -2.59 3.40
N ARG A 26 -22.58 -2.87 4.59
CA ARG A 26 -23.97 -3.30 4.66
C ARG A 26 -24.93 -2.25 4.09
N ALA A 27 -24.73 -0.99 4.40
CA ALA A 27 -25.57 0.09 3.90
C ALA A 27 -25.47 0.23 2.36
N LEU A 28 -24.25 0.17 1.82
CA LEU A 28 -24.01 0.21 0.38
C LEU A 28 -24.52 -1.05 -0.34
N GLY A 29 -24.49 -2.22 0.32
CA GLY A 29 -25.04 -3.46 -0.22
C GLY A 29 -26.57 -3.45 -0.45
N ALA A 30 -27.28 -2.47 0.13
CA ALA A 30 -28.71 -2.26 -0.11
C ALA A 30 -29.03 -1.47 -1.39
N ILE A 31 -28.03 -1.03 -2.15
CA ILE A 31 -28.24 -0.30 -3.41
C ILE A 31 -28.95 -1.19 -4.42
N ASN A 32 -30.13 -0.76 -4.87
CA ASN A 32 -30.89 -1.39 -5.94
C ASN A 32 -30.90 -0.48 -7.17
N LEU A 33 -30.23 -0.89 -8.24
CA LEU A 33 -30.09 -0.10 -9.46
C LEU A 33 -31.18 -0.42 -10.51
N GLU A 34 -32.12 -1.35 -10.22
CA GLU A 34 -33.12 -1.84 -11.18
C GLU A 34 -32.49 -2.33 -12.53
N ARG A 35 -31.22 -2.69 -12.50
CA ARG A 35 -30.46 -3.26 -13.61
C ARG A 35 -29.42 -4.25 -13.05
N PRO A 36 -28.90 -5.19 -13.86
CA PRO A 36 -27.79 -6.06 -13.45
C PRO A 36 -26.57 -5.24 -12.99
N SER A 37 -25.93 -5.70 -11.93
CA SER A 37 -24.67 -5.10 -11.48
C SER A 37 -23.58 -5.27 -12.52
N ALA A 38 -22.83 -4.20 -12.78
CA ALA A 38 -21.63 -4.23 -13.59
C ALA A 38 -20.38 -4.54 -12.74
N GLN A 39 -20.51 -4.61 -11.41
CA GLN A 39 -19.39 -4.90 -10.50
C GLN A 39 -18.91 -6.34 -10.70
N VAL A 40 -17.60 -6.51 -10.76
CA VAL A 40 -16.92 -7.82 -10.64
C VAL A 40 -16.78 -8.10 -9.15
N PRO A 41 -17.24 -9.27 -8.66
CA PRO A 41 -17.09 -9.61 -7.24
C PRO A 41 -15.63 -9.87 -6.87
N LEU A 42 -15.03 -8.97 -6.10
CA LEU A 42 -13.66 -9.04 -5.58
C LEU A 42 -13.69 -8.68 -4.08
N PRO A 43 -14.30 -9.52 -3.23
CA PRO A 43 -14.53 -9.19 -1.82
C PRO A 43 -13.20 -9.05 -1.06
N GLY A 44 -12.99 -7.88 -0.42
CA GLY A 44 -11.80 -7.61 0.38
C GLY A 44 -10.51 -7.36 -0.41
N HIS A 45 -10.57 -7.34 -1.73
CA HIS A 45 -9.41 -7.06 -2.58
C HIS A 45 -9.00 -5.56 -2.50
N TYR A 46 -7.86 -5.21 -3.05
CA TYR A 46 -7.28 -3.86 -3.00
C TYR A 46 -8.04 -2.83 -3.83
N ALA A 47 -8.51 -3.24 -5.00
CA ALA A 47 -9.27 -2.38 -5.89
C ALA A 47 -10.59 -3.04 -6.28
N SER A 48 -11.60 -2.23 -6.59
CA SER A 48 -12.85 -2.68 -7.19
C SER A 48 -12.78 -2.64 -8.71
N VAL A 49 -13.52 -3.53 -9.39
CA VAL A 49 -13.60 -3.56 -10.85
C VAL A 49 -15.05 -3.48 -11.29
N VAL A 50 -15.32 -2.61 -12.26
CA VAL A 50 -16.63 -2.48 -12.91
C VAL A 50 -16.48 -2.82 -14.39
N LYS A 51 -17.35 -3.69 -14.91
CA LYS A 51 -17.40 -4.02 -16.34
C LYS A 51 -17.73 -2.77 -17.15
N PHE A 52 -16.84 -2.41 -18.07
CA PHE A 52 -17.04 -1.31 -19.00
C PHE A 52 -17.75 -1.78 -20.28
N ASP A 53 -17.33 -2.93 -20.78
CA ASP A 53 -17.96 -3.64 -21.89
C ASP A 53 -17.86 -5.18 -21.67
N GLU A 54 -18.08 -5.98 -22.72
CA GLU A 54 -18.06 -7.45 -22.63
C GLU A 54 -16.66 -8.04 -22.36
N ARG A 55 -15.59 -7.26 -22.59
CA ARG A 55 -14.21 -7.72 -22.50
C ARG A 55 -13.37 -6.96 -21.47
N ASN A 56 -13.76 -5.72 -21.16
CA ASN A 56 -12.93 -4.80 -20.40
C ASN A 56 -13.62 -4.37 -19.11
N GLY A 57 -12.81 -4.22 -18.08
CA GLY A 57 -13.16 -3.63 -16.80
C GLY A 57 -12.38 -2.35 -16.52
N ILE A 58 -12.97 -1.48 -15.73
CA ILE A 58 -12.31 -0.34 -15.12
C ILE A 58 -12.10 -0.66 -13.64
N ALA A 59 -10.85 -0.64 -13.22
CA ALA A 59 -10.47 -0.75 -11.81
C ALA A 59 -10.51 0.62 -11.13
N PHE A 60 -10.85 0.65 -9.84
CA PHE A 60 -10.90 1.86 -9.01
C PHE A 60 -10.24 1.59 -7.67
N SER A 61 -9.38 2.51 -7.25
CA SER A 61 -8.87 2.60 -5.87
C SER A 61 -8.97 4.04 -5.39
N THR A 62 -9.12 4.22 -4.08
CA THR A 62 -9.01 5.53 -3.41
C THR A 62 -8.30 5.33 -2.09
N ASP A 63 -7.27 6.12 -1.84
CA ASP A 63 -6.48 6.10 -0.61
C ASP A 63 -5.84 7.46 -0.35
N GLY A 64 -5.37 7.68 0.87
CA GLY A 64 -4.70 8.90 1.31
C GLY A 64 -3.30 8.65 1.88
N VAL A 65 -2.60 9.75 2.16
CA VAL A 65 -1.25 9.72 2.74
C VAL A 65 -1.29 9.40 4.23
N GLY A 66 -2.32 9.84 4.92
CA GLY A 66 -2.50 9.61 6.35
C GLY A 66 -1.56 10.44 7.24
N THR A 67 -1.26 9.92 8.43
CA THR A 67 -0.55 10.67 9.48
C THR A 67 0.95 10.90 9.22
N LYS A 68 1.50 10.45 8.10
CA LYS A 68 2.80 10.88 7.57
C LYS A 68 2.83 12.39 7.33
N LEU A 69 1.70 12.97 6.94
CA LEU A 69 1.55 14.42 6.75
C LEU A 69 1.92 15.23 7.99
N MET A 70 1.73 14.70 9.19
CA MET A 70 2.13 15.40 10.42
C MET A 70 3.66 15.52 10.55
N VAL A 71 4.42 14.58 9.98
CA VAL A 71 5.89 14.68 9.90
C VAL A 71 6.29 15.72 8.85
N ALA A 72 5.59 15.74 7.71
CA ALA A 72 5.79 16.73 6.67
C ALA A 72 5.54 18.16 7.17
N GLU A 73 4.46 18.36 7.93
CA GLU A 73 4.13 19.64 8.57
C GLU A 73 5.20 20.09 9.57
N GLU A 74 5.67 19.20 10.44
CA GLU A 74 6.69 19.52 11.44
C GLU A 74 8.03 19.91 10.78
N LEU A 75 8.35 19.30 9.65
CA LEU A 75 9.56 19.61 8.88
C LEU A 75 9.37 20.76 7.88
N GLY A 76 8.12 21.17 7.59
CA GLY A 76 7.82 22.10 6.50
C GLY A 76 8.25 21.56 5.13
N LYS A 77 8.09 20.25 4.89
CA LYS A 77 8.53 19.53 3.69
C LYS A 77 7.42 18.67 3.13
N PHE A 78 6.88 19.03 1.95
CA PHE A 78 5.73 18.34 1.35
C PHE A 78 6.02 17.74 -0.03
N ASP A 79 7.23 17.88 -0.55
CA ASP A 79 7.63 17.47 -1.89
C ASP A 79 7.61 15.95 -2.14
N THR A 80 7.55 15.14 -1.08
CA THR A 80 7.47 13.68 -1.17
C THR A 80 6.06 13.11 -0.97
N VAL A 81 5.18 13.81 -0.24
CA VAL A 81 3.87 13.26 0.14
C VAL A 81 2.92 13.07 -1.05
N GLY A 82 3.10 13.85 -2.12
CA GLY A 82 2.40 13.63 -3.38
C GLY A 82 2.78 12.30 -4.04
N ILE A 83 4.04 11.84 -3.90
CA ILE A 83 4.47 10.52 -4.37
C ILE A 83 3.74 9.43 -3.57
N ASP A 84 3.61 9.59 -2.25
CA ASP A 84 2.87 8.66 -1.40
C ASP A 84 1.41 8.55 -1.85
N CYS A 85 0.74 9.68 -2.10
CA CYS A 85 -0.64 9.71 -2.58
C CYS A 85 -0.81 8.91 -3.88
N VAL A 86 0.09 9.12 -4.85
CA VAL A 86 0.06 8.35 -6.10
C VAL A 86 0.33 6.88 -5.82
N ALA A 87 1.37 6.55 -5.05
CA ALA A 87 1.80 5.18 -4.78
C ALA A 87 0.69 4.33 -4.15
N MET A 88 0.02 4.85 -3.11
CA MET A 88 -1.04 4.14 -2.40
C MET A 88 -2.18 3.74 -3.36
N ASN A 89 -2.55 4.63 -4.27
CA ASN A 89 -3.62 4.39 -5.22
C ASN A 89 -3.22 3.46 -6.38
N VAL A 90 -2.08 3.71 -7.02
CA VAL A 90 -1.68 2.93 -8.21
C VAL A 90 -1.22 1.51 -7.85
N ASN A 91 -0.58 1.33 -6.67
CA ASN A 91 -0.18 0.01 -6.20
C ASN A 91 -1.39 -0.88 -5.89
N ASP A 92 -2.49 -0.29 -5.42
CA ASP A 92 -3.74 -1.03 -5.21
C ASP A 92 -4.40 -1.42 -6.53
N VAL A 93 -4.40 -0.51 -7.52
CA VAL A 93 -4.96 -0.78 -8.85
C VAL A 93 -4.24 -1.93 -9.54
N ILE A 94 -2.91 -2.02 -9.45
CA ILE A 94 -2.17 -3.14 -10.07
C ILE A 94 -2.44 -4.48 -9.40
N CYS A 95 -2.89 -4.51 -8.14
CA CYS A 95 -3.17 -5.76 -7.43
C CYS A 95 -4.28 -6.60 -8.07
N VAL A 96 -5.18 -5.99 -8.85
CA VAL A 96 -6.22 -6.70 -9.62
C VAL A 96 -5.79 -7.01 -11.07
N GLY A 97 -4.49 -6.85 -11.39
CA GLY A 97 -3.98 -7.04 -12.76
C GLY A 97 -4.28 -5.85 -13.69
N ALA A 98 -4.80 -4.75 -13.16
CA ALA A 98 -5.14 -3.58 -13.96
C ALA A 98 -3.91 -2.69 -14.20
N GLU A 99 -3.86 -2.10 -15.40
CA GLU A 99 -2.90 -1.04 -15.73
C GLU A 99 -3.49 0.30 -15.33
N PRO A 100 -2.87 1.03 -14.38
CA PRO A 100 -3.30 2.38 -14.00
C PRO A 100 -3.29 3.33 -15.21
N LEU A 101 -4.29 4.19 -15.32
CA LEU A 101 -4.45 5.12 -16.44
C LEU A 101 -4.38 6.57 -16.00
N ALA A 102 -5.21 6.92 -15.01
CA ALA A 102 -5.36 8.29 -14.57
C ALA A 102 -5.74 8.38 -13.11
N MET A 103 -5.44 9.52 -12.51
CA MET A 103 -5.79 9.87 -11.14
C MET A 103 -6.45 11.25 -11.06
N VAL A 104 -7.17 11.44 -9.97
CA VAL A 104 -7.54 12.74 -9.43
C VAL A 104 -7.13 12.80 -7.97
N ASP A 105 -6.76 13.98 -7.49
CA ASP A 105 -6.43 14.23 -6.09
C ASP A 105 -7.53 14.99 -5.36
N TYR A 106 -7.54 14.89 -4.04
CA TYR A 106 -8.32 15.73 -3.15
C TYR A 106 -7.40 16.19 -2.01
N ILE A 107 -7.16 17.50 -1.97
CA ILE A 107 -6.31 18.14 -0.96
C ILE A 107 -7.21 19.01 -0.08
N ALA A 108 -7.31 18.65 1.20
CA ALA A 108 -8.04 19.42 2.19
C ALA A 108 -7.06 20.15 3.11
N VAL A 109 -7.22 21.45 3.27
CA VAL A 109 -6.34 22.30 4.07
C VAL A 109 -7.12 23.14 5.08
N ASP A 110 -6.53 23.43 6.22
CA ASP A 110 -7.09 24.44 7.14
C ASP A 110 -6.96 25.84 6.56
N LYS A 111 -5.82 26.14 5.94
CA LYS A 111 -5.52 27.39 5.26
C LYS A 111 -4.74 27.11 4.00
N ALA A 112 -5.21 27.65 2.87
CA ALA A 112 -4.50 27.52 1.61
C ALA A 112 -3.15 28.27 1.67
N ASP A 113 -2.06 27.51 1.46
CA ASP A 113 -0.71 28.00 1.36
C ASP A 113 -0.17 27.61 -0.03
N PRO A 114 0.16 28.60 -0.89
CA PRO A 114 0.63 28.32 -2.26
C PRO A 114 1.94 27.51 -2.30
N GLU A 115 2.87 27.73 -1.36
CA GLU A 115 4.17 27.04 -1.34
C GLU A 115 3.97 25.56 -0.96
N VAL A 116 3.16 25.27 0.06
CA VAL A 116 2.80 23.90 0.45
C VAL A 116 2.07 23.18 -0.70
N CYS A 117 1.11 23.84 -1.35
CA CYS A 117 0.39 23.26 -2.49
C CYS A 117 1.31 22.99 -3.68
N GLU A 118 2.27 23.86 -3.95
CA GLU A 118 3.26 23.66 -5.02
C GLU A 118 4.17 22.47 -4.74
N GLU A 119 4.67 22.30 -3.50
CA GLU A 119 5.47 21.14 -3.10
C GLU A 119 4.69 19.83 -3.22
N ILE A 120 3.44 19.79 -2.75
CA ILE A 120 2.57 18.62 -2.94
C ILE A 120 2.41 18.31 -4.43
N GLY A 121 2.19 19.34 -5.25
CA GLY A 121 2.08 19.22 -6.71
C GLY A 121 3.35 18.65 -7.36
N VAL A 122 4.54 19.05 -6.91
CA VAL A 122 5.83 18.48 -7.34
C VAL A 122 5.88 16.98 -7.02
N GLY A 123 5.48 16.60 -5.81
CA GLY A 123 5.41 15.19 -5.40
C GLY A 123 4.41 14.39 -6.25
N LEU A 124 3.21 14.93 -6.49
CA LEU A 124 2.19 14.31 -7.34
C LEU A 124 2.70 14.09 -8.78
N ALA A 125 3.31 15.13 -9.37
CA ALA A 125 3.89 15.03 -10.71
C ALA A 125 4.99 13.97 -10.78
N ARG A 126 5.87 13.92 -9.79
CA ARG A 126 6.92 12.91 -9.71
C ARG A 126 6.36 11.50 -9.57
N GLY A 127 5.38 11.30 -8.70
CA GLY A 127 4.68 10.03 -8.55
C GLY A 127 4.00 9.57 -9.84
N ALA A 128 3.34 10.48 -10.54
CA ALA A 128 2.70 10.22 -11.82
C ALA A 128 3.70 9.77 -12.91
N GLU A 129 4.87 10.41 -13.01
CA GLU A 129 5.96 9.99 -13.90
C GLU A 129 6.50 8.59 -13.58
N LEU A 130 6.67 8.30 -12.29
CA LEU A 130 7.13 6.99 -11.82
C LEU A 130 6.12 5.89 -12.14
N ALA A 131 4.84 6.17 -11.92
CA ALA A 131 3.75 5.24 -12.20
C ALA A 131 3.41 5.15 -13.70
N GLY A 132 3.66 6.19 -14.47
CA GLY A 132 3.24 6.30 -15.87
C GLY A 132 1.74 6.57 -16.00
N VAL A 133 1.17 7.37 -15.09
CA VAL A 133 -0.25 7.76 -15.07
C VAL A 133 -0.40 9.26 -15.30
N GLU A 134 -1.57 9.67 -15.74
CA GLU A 134 -1.93 11.08 -15.84
C GLU A 134 -2.69 11.53 -14.58
N ILE A 135 -2.41 12.74 -14.08
CA ILE A 135 -3.27 13.43 -13.12
C ILE A 135 -4.14 14.39 -13.91
N THR A 136 -5.42 14.06 -14.05
CA THR A 136 -6.34 14.73 -14.97
C THR A 136 -7.14 15.86 -14.32
N GLY A 137 -7.02 16.01 -13.02
CA GLY A 137 -7.70 17.03 -12.23
C GLY A 137 -7.62 16.72 -10.74
N GLY A 138 -8.29 17.51 -9.96
CA GLY A 138 -8.32 17.38 -8.51
C GLY A 138 -9.17 18.47 -7.87
N GLU A 139 -9.17 18.51 -6.55
CA GLU A 139 -9.87 19.50 -5.74
C GLU A 139 -8.99 20.01 -4.62
N LEU A 140 -8.94 21.32 -4.42
CA LEU A 140 -8.35 21.95 -3.25
C LEU A 140 -9.47 22.56 -2.39
N ALA A 141 -9.73 21.97 -1.22
CA ALA A 141 -10.77 22.40 -0.30
C ALA A 141 -10.16 23.07 0.93
N GLN A 142 -10.50 24.35 1.17
CA GLN A 142 -10.13 25.02 2.42
C GLN A 142 -11.20 24.78 3.49
N LEU A 143 -10.89 23.95 4.50
CA LEU A 143 -11.83 23.42 5.49
C LEU A 143 -11.35 23.66 6.92
N GLY A 144 -10.92 24.87 7.26
CA GLY A 144 -10.27 25.22 8.54
C GLY A 144 -11.07 24.93 9.82
N GLU A 145 -12.38 24.65 9.71
CA GLU A 145 -13.19 24.21 10.85
C GLU A 145 -13.20 22.67 11.00
N LEU A 146 -12.85 21.92 9.98
CA LEU A 146 -12.90 20.46 9.93
C LEU A 146 -11.51 19.82 9.89
N VAL A 147 -10.56 20.42 9.19
CA VAL A 147 -9.19 19.92 8.99
C VAL A 147 -8.23 20.81 9.77
N ARG A 148 -7.23 20.22 10.38
CA ARG A 148 -6.05 20.91 10.94
C ARG A 148 -4.85 20.53 10.09
N GLY A 149 -4.13 21.53 9.58
CA GLY A 149 -3.02 21.30 8.66
C GLY A 149 -3.52 20.85 7.27
N VAL A 150 -2.97 19.78 6.76
CA VAL A 150 -3.26 19.28 5.41
C VAL A 150 -3.64 17.79 5.43
N ASP A 151 -4.61 17.41 4.59
CA ASP A 151 -4.89 16.02 4.22
C ASP A 151 -4.80 15.87 2.70
N VAL A 152 -4.15 14.79 2.24
CA VAL A 152 -3.93 14.51 0.81
C VAL A 152 -4.42 13.09 0.53
N SER A 153 -5.36 12.99 -0.37
CA SER A 153 -5.91 11.73 -0.86
C SER A 153 -6.08 11.76 -2.37
N GLY A 154 -6.31 10.60 -2.96
CA GLY A 154 -6.52 10.49 -4.38
C GLY A 154 -7.46 9.35 -4.74
N ALA A 155 -7.83 9.31 -6.01
CA ALA A 155 -8.50 8.17 -6.61
C ALA A 155 -7.85 7.85 -7.95
N CYS A 156 -7.57 6.58 -8.18
CA CYS A 156 -6.96 6.06 -9.40
C CYS A 156 -7.94 5.19 -10.15
N ILE A 157 -7.95 5.33 -11.47
CA ILE A 157 -8.60 4.37 -12.37
C ILE A 157 -7.56 3.60 -13.18
N GLY A 158 -7.84 2.32 -13.44
CA GLY A 158 -7.05 1.47 -14.31
C GLY A 158 -7.92 0.65 -15.24
N ARG A 159 -7.31 0.06 -16.26
CA ARG A 159 -7.99 -0.86 -17.19
C ARG A 159 -7.49 -2.29 -16.99
N VAL A 160 -8.40 -3.23 -17.15
CA VAL A 160 -8.08 -4.66 -17.11
C VAL A 160 -8.98 -5.42 -18.10
N ALA A 161 -8.46 -6.42 -18.80
CA ALA A 161 -9.30 -7.36 -19.51
C ALA A 161 -10.00 -8.26 -18.48
N LEU A 162 -11.30 -8.54 -18.66
CA LEU A 162 -12.08 -9.28 -17.66
C LEU A 162 -11.57 -10.71 -17.43
N ASP A 163 -10.92 -11.30 -18.45
CA ASP A 163 -10.28 -12.62 -18.40
C ASP A 163 -8.83 -12.60 -17.90
N ALA A 164 -8.28 -11.40 -17.60
CA ALA A 164 -6.94 -11.19 -17.08
C ALA A 164 -6.94 -10.58 -15.67
N ILE A 165 -8.08 -10.56 -14.99
CA ILE A 165 -8.16 -10.10 -13.61
C ILE A 165 -7.38 -11.07 -12.72
N VAL A 166 -6.45 -10.52 -11.93
CA VAL A 166 -5.69 -11.26 -10.92
C VAL A 166 -6.40 -11.09 -9.58
N ASP A 167 -7.19 -12.08 -9.19
CA ASP A 167 -7.92 -12.08 -7.90
C ASP A 167 -7.32 -13.04 -6.86
N GLY A 168 -6.30 -13.79 -7.25
CA GLY A 168 -5.65 -14.78 -6.40
C GLY A 168 -6.35 -16.13 -6.37
N SER A 169 -7.46 -16.33 -7.08
CA SER A 169 -8.19 -17.63 -7.09
C SER A 169 -7.39 -18.76 -7.75
N ALA A 170 -6.42 -18.42 -8.60
CA ALA A 170 -5.53 -19.38 -9.27
C ALA A 170 -4.33 -19.82 -8.41
N VAL A 171 -4.16 -19.25 -7.21
CA VAL A 171 -3.05 -19.63 -6.33
C VAL A 171 -3.25 -21.06 -5.81
N GLU A 172 -2.21 -21.87 -5.95
CA GLU A 172 -2.17 -23.26 -5.52
C GLU A 172 -1.03 -23.54 -4.54
N PRO A 173 -1.13 -24.55 -3.68
CA PRO A 173 0.00 -24.98 -2.86
C PRO A 173 1.25 -25.29 -3.73
N GLY A 174 2.39 -24.75 -3.30
CA GLY A 174 3.64 -24.83 -4.03
C GLY A 174 3.97 -23.60 -4.88
N ASP A 175 3.02 -22.70 -5.10
CA ASP A 175 3.29 -21.43 -5.76
C ASP A 175 4.25 -20.57 -4.93
N VAL A 176 5.09 -19.82 -5.63
CA VAL A 176 6.17 -19.05 -5.05
C VAL A 176 5.70 -17.63 -4.75
N VAL A 177 6.02 -17.16 -3.54
CA VAL A 177 5.84 -15.76 -3.15
C VAL A 177 7.16 -15.03 -3.34
N ILE A 178 7.17 -14.04 -4.22
CA ILE A 178 8.32 -13.15 -4.45
C ILE A 178 8.03 -11.82 -3.77
N GLY A 179 8.95 -11.37 -2.90
CA GLY A 179 8.89 -10.07 -2.23
C GLY A 179 9.68 -9.01 -2.99
N LEU A 180 9.10 -7.82 -3.09
CA LEU A 180 9.76 -6.60 -3.59
C LEU A 180 10.07 -5.67 -2.42
N PRO A 181 11.28 -5.07 -2.36
CA PRO A 181 11.71 -4.27 -1.24
C PRO A 181 10.86 -3.00 -1.09
N SER A 182 10.65 -2.59 0.16
CA SER A 182 10.12 -1.27 0.51
C SER A 182 11.24 -0.23 0.61
N THR A 183 10.88 1.05 0.67
CA THR A 183 11.80 2.18 0.90
C THR A 183 11.85 2.60 2.37
N GLY A 184 11.14 1.93 3.24
CA GLY A 184 10.93 2.24 4.64
C GLY A 184 9.51 1.90 5.04
N ILE A 185 8.94 2.64 5.99
CA ILE A 185 7.59 2.37 6.51
C ILE A 185 6.46 2.71 5.54
N HIS A 186 6.77 3.34 4.41
CA HIS A 186 5.82 3.80 3.39
C HIS A 186 4.84 4.86 3.92
N SER A 187 3.51 4.61 3.85
CA SER A 187 2.47 5.52 4.34
C SER A 187 1.62 4.91 5.47
N ASN A 188 2.03 3.76 6.02
CA ASN A 188 1.27 3.04 7.03
C ASN A 188 2.03 2.96 8.36
N GLY A 189 1.28 2.84 9.48
CA GLY A 189 1.87 2.68 10.80
C GLY A 189 2.42 3.96 11.44
N TYR A 190 2.24 5.13 10.82
CA TYR A 190 2.80 6.40 11.32
C TYR A 190 2.33 6.80 12.71
N THR A 191 1.10 6.47 13.08
CA THR A 191 0.60 6.75 14.44
C THR A 191 1.45 6.03 15.49
N LEU A 192 1.77 4.75 15.26
CA LEU A 192 2.64 3.98 16.15
C LEU A 192 4.10 4.45 16.07
N ALA A 193 4.63 4.65 14.85
CA ALA A 193 6.00 5.11 14.65
C ALA A 193 6.27 6.44 15.36
N ARG A 194 5.40 7.45 15.18
CA ARG A 194 5.52 8.76 15.85
C ARG A 194 5.41 8.63 17.36
N SER A 195 4.56 7.75 17.87
CA SER A 195 4.45 7.50 19.31
C SER A 195 5.70 6.84 19.88
N ALA A 196 6.25 5.85 19.16
CA ALA A 196 7.45 5.12 19.58
C ALA A 196 8.72 6.00 19.55
N LEU A 197 8.80 6.90 18.56
CA LEU A 197 9.94 7.79 18.35
C LEU A 197 9.78 9.16 19.02
N ALA A 198 8.72 9.35 19.82
CA ALA A 198 8.48 10.60 20.51
C ALA A 198 9.67 11.02 21.38
N GLY A 199 10.11 12.28 21.24
CA GLY A 199 11.24 12.84 21.98
C GLY A 199 12.59 12.72 21.26
N ILE A 200 12.66 12.09 20.09
CA ILE A 200 13.81 12.16 19.18
C ILE A 200 13.59 13.34 18.22
N GLY A 201 14.58 14.19 18.05
CA GLY A 201 14.52 15.31 17.10
C GLY A 201 14.47 14.81 15.65
N LEU A 202 13.62 15.40 14.82
CA LEU A 202 13.51 15.02 13.41
C LEU A 202 14.77 15.34 12.59
N ASP A 203 15.64 16.20 13.11
CA ASP A 203 16.95 16.56 12.53
C ASP A 203 18.09 15.63 13.00
N GLU A 204 17.83 14.72 13.93
CA GLU A 204 18.81 13.76 14.46
C GLU A 204 18.87 12.48 13.62
N ASP A 205 20.07 11.86 13.54
CA ASP A 205 20.22 10.44 13.18
C ASP A 205 20.42 9.66 14.48
N PRO A 206 19.40 8.96 15.00
CA PRO A 206 19.50 8.29 16.28
C PRO A 206 20.57 7.21 16.27
N GLU A 207 21.60 7.39 17.11
CA GLU A 207 22.71 6.43 17.27
C GLU A 207 23.47 6.15 15.97
N ASP A 208 23.45 7.08 15.00
CA ASP A 208 24.04 6.94 13.65
C ASP A 208 23.52 5.68 12.89
N ARG A 209 22.27 5.27 13.14
CA ARG A 209 21.70 4.02 12.61
C ARG A 209 21.06 4.16 11.23
N LEU A 210 20.51 5.35 10.91
CA LEU A 210 19.70 5.55 9.73
C LEU A 210 20.52 6.03 8.52
N GLY A 211 21.70 6.65 8.76
CA GLY A 211 22.54 7.25 7.74
C GLY A 211 21.94 8.54 7.16
N ARG A 212 20.88 9.05 7.78
CA ARG A 212 20.18 10.31 7.48
C ARG A 212 19.39 10.74 8.70
N SER A 213 18.85 11.96 8.71
CA SER A 213 18.00 12.40 9.81
C SER A 213 16.71 11.56 9.93
N LEU A 214 16.16 11.48 11.13
CA LEU A 214 14.89 10.76 11.38
C LEU A 214 13.76 11.31 10.49
N GLY A 215 13.69 12.61 10.33
CA GLY A 215 12.69 13.24 9.46
C GLY A 215 12.85 12.85 8.00
N GLU A 216 14.08 12.81 7.48
CA GLU A 216 14.34 12.34 6.11
C GLU A 216 13.99 10.87 5.93
N GLU A 217 14.24 10.03 6.94
CA GLU A 217 13.84 8.63 6.91
C GLU A 217 12.32 8.47 6.93
N LEU A 218 11.64 9.19 7.81
CA LEU A 218 10.17 9.15 7.89
C LEU A 218 9.49 9.74 6.65
N LEU A 219 10.13 10.64 5.90
CA LEU A 219 9.61 11.18 4.65
C LEU A 219 10.05 10.40 3.41
N GLN A 220 10.75 9.25 3.55
CA GLN A 220 11.02 8.39 2.38
C GLN A 220 9.69 8.03 1.70
N PRO A 221 9.53 8.32 0.39
CA PRO A 221 8.27 8.08 -0.28
C PRO A 221 7.98 6.60 -0.43
N THR A 222 6.71 6.26 -0.43
CA THR A 222 6.22 4.93 -0.75
C THR A 222 6.69 4.50 -2.14
N GLN A 223 7.23 3.30 -2.25
CA GLN A 223 7.70 2.74 -3.51
C GLN A 223 6.53 2.49 -4.47
N ILE A 224 6.70 2.88 -5.73
CA ILE A 224 5.73 2.63 -6.80
C ILE A 224 6.16 1.39 -7.59
N TYR A 225 5.30 0.35 -7.62
CA TYR A 225 5.58 -0.94 -8.24
C TYR A 225 4.96 -1.12 -9.62
N VAL A 226 4.32 -0.10 -10.19
CA VAL A 226 3.54 -0.20 -11.43
C VAL A 226 4.34 -0.75 -12.60
N LYS A 227 5.50 -0.15 -12.92
CA LYS A 227 6.27 -0.53 -14.12
C LYS A 227 6.72 -1.99 -14.12
N PRO A 228 7.35 -2.52 -13.04
CA PRO A 228 7.75 -3.93 -12.99
C PRO A 228 6.56 -4.88 -13.02
N ILE A 229 5.46 -4.56 -12.31
CA ILE A 229 4.28 -5.44 -12.28
C ILE A 229 3.58 -5.45 -13.64
N VAL A 230 3.38 -4.30 -14.28
CA VAL A 230 2.82 -4.26 -15.64
C VAL A 230 3.72 -4.99 -16.65
N ALA A 231 5.05 -4.87 -16.52
CA ALA A 231 5.98 -5.64 -17.37
C ALA A 231 5.83 -7.15 -17.13
N LEU A 232 5.70 -7.57 -15.88
CA LEU A 232 5.49 -8.97 -15.50
C LEU A 232 4.16 -9.51 -16.05
N LEU A 233 3.05 -8.77 -15.88
CA LEU A 233 1.73 -9.15 -16.41
C LEU A 233 1.69 -9.25 -17.94
N ARG A 234 2.58 -8.55 -18.64
CA ARG A 234 2.72 -8.61 -20.11
C ARG A 234 3.69 -9.70 -20.59
N SER A 235 4.38 -10.36 -19.68
CA SER A 235 5.31 -11.45 -19.97
C SER A 235 4.57 -12.80 -20.13
N ALA A 236 5.33 -13.88 -20.26
CA ALA A 236 4.78 -15.24 -20.29
C ALA A 236 4.66 -15.86 -18.87
N VAL A 237 4.98 -15.12 -17.81
CA VAL A 237 4.92 -15.59 -16.43
C VAL A 237 3.46 -15.73 -15.99
N ASP A 238 3.11 -16.88 -15.41
CA ASP A 238 1.79 -17.11 -14.81
C ASP A 238 1.71 -16.43 -13.43
N VAL A 239 1.22 -15.17 -13.44
CA VAL A 239 1.01 -14.36 -12.23
C VAL A 239 -0.33 -14.72 -11.64
N ARG A 240 -0.31 -15.34 -10.46
CA ARG A 240 -1.50 -15.88 -9.78
C ARG A 240 -2.02 -14.99 -8.66
N GLY A 241 -1.18 -14.12 -8.10
CA GLY A 241 -1.58 -13.20 -7.05
C GLY A 241 -0.66 -11.99 -6.95
N LEU A 242 -1.22 -10.87 -6.52
CA LEU A 242 -0.54 -9.60 -6.35
C LEU A 242 -1.02 -8.96 -5.04
N ALA A 243 -0.11 -8.57 -4.16
CA ALA A 243 -0.45 -8.00 -2.87
C ALA A 243 0.42 -6.79 -2.54
N HIS A 244 -0.20 -5.64 -2.36
CA HIS A 244 0.43 -4.43 -1.81
C HIS A 244 0.52 -4.59 -0.29
N ILE A 245 1.74 -4.57 0.25
CA ILE A 245 1.98 -4.78 1.68
C ILE A 245 1.90 -3.43 2.39
N THR A 246 0.79 -3.22 3.08
CA THR A 246 0.45 -2.01 3.83
C THR A 246 0.25 -2.34 5.31
N SER A 247 -0.68 -1.68 6.02
CA SER A 247 -1.10 -2.13 7.34
C SER A 247 -1.69 -3.54 7.26
N GLY A 248 -1.31 -4.42 8.18
CA GLY A 248 -1.54 -5.86 8.11
C GLY A 248 -0.29 -6.65 7.72
N GLY A 249 0.75 -5.98 7.19
CA GLY A 249 1.99 -6.65 6.80
C GLY A 249 1.74 -7.80 5.84
N THR A 250 2.39 -8.95 6.05
CA THR A 250 2.23 -10.14 5.20
C THR A 250 0.81 -10.75 5.25
N GLU A 251 -0.02 -10.42 6.25
CA GLU A 251 -1.44 -10.82 6.27
C GLU A 251 -2.21 -10.24 5.05
N ASN A 252 -1.66 -9.23 4.37
CA ASN A 252 -2.22 -8.72 3.13
C ASN A 252 -2.29 -9.77 2.01
N LEU A 253 -1.48 -10.83 2.04
CA LEU A 253 -1.61 -11.99 1.15
C LEU A 253 -2.96 -12.70 1.33
N LEU A 254 -3.56 -12.61 2.50
CA LEU A 254 -4.88 -13.21 2.77
C LEU A 254 -6.04 -12.46 2.09
N ARG A 255 -5.78 -11.35 1.38
CA ARG A 255 -6.76 -10.71 0.50
C ARG A 255 -6.96 -11.44 -0.83
N LEU A 256 -6.01 -12.31 -1.20
CA LEU A 256 -6.11 -13.17 -2.36
C LEU A 256 -7.20 -14.24 -2.16
N ALA A 257 -7.95 -14.56 -3.20
CA ALA A 257 -9.19 -15.36 -3.07
C ALA A 257 -8.96 -16.84 -2.73
N ALA A 258 -7.76 -17.40 -3.02
CA ALA A 258 -7.49 -18.82 -2.75
C ALA A 258 -7.58 -19.17 -1.26
N ASP A 259 -8.07 -20.36 -0.97
CA ASP A 259 -8.12 -20.93 0.38
C ASP A 259 -6.83 -21.73 0.66
N VAL A 260 -5.72 -21.00 0.79
CA VAL A 260 -4.37 -21.55 1.04
C VAL A 260 -3.71 -20.82 2.21
N GLY A 261 -2.71 -21.45 2.83
CA GLY A 261 -1.78 -20.78 3.73
C GLY A 261 -0.59 -20.22 2.97
N TYR A 262 0.15 -19.31 3.61
CA TYR A 262 1.41 -18.78 3.08
C TYR A 262 2.50 -18.96 4.13
N GLU A 263 3.57 -19.66 3.76
CA GLU A 263 4.78 -19.78 4.57
C GLU A 263 5.80 -18.75 4.10
N ILE A 264 6.21 -17.84 5.01
CA ILE A 264 7.23 -16.82 4.73
C ILE A 264 8.52 -17.28 5.43
N ASP A 265 9.37 -17.98 4.68
CA ASP A 265 10.58 -18.67 5.19
C ASP A 265 11.90 -17.90 4.96
N ASP A 266 11.92 -16.90 4.06
CA ASP A 266 13.07 -16.05 3.77
C ASP A 266 12.66 -14.58 3.55
N PRO A 267 12.18 -13.87 4.60
CA PRO A 267 11.70 -12.50 4.47
C PRO A 267 12.80 -11.55 3.99
N LEU A 268 12.38 -10.45 3.34
CA LEU A 268 13.31 -9.35 3.04
C LEU A 268 13.83 -8.73 4.35
N PRO A 269 15.11 -8.29 4.37
CA PRO A 269 15.65 -7.61 5.55
C PRO A 269 14.93 -6.28 5.77
N PRO A 270 14.42 -6.02 6.98
CA PRO A 270 13.82 -4.73 7.31
C PRO A 270 14.89 -3.62 7.34
N GLN A 271 14.49 -2.41 6.98
CA GLN A 271 15.34 -1.23 7.14
C GLN A 271 15.53 -0.90 8.64
N PRO A 272 16.63 -0.21 9.02
CA PRO A 272 16.95 0.07 10.43
C PRO A 272 15.87 0.81 11.22
N ILE A 273 15.01 1.57 10.52
CA ILE A 273 13.89 2.29 11.14
C ILE A 273 12.91 1.36 11.86
N PHE A 274 12.70 0.14 11.36
CA PHE A 274 11.79 -0.82 11.99
C PHE A 274 12.32 -1.30 13.34
N GLU A 275 13.60 -1.61 13.42
CA GLU A 275 14.27 -1.99 14.68
C GLU A 275 14.23 -0.84 15.69
N LEU A 276 14.48 0.39 15.22
CA LEU A 276 14.42 1.58 16.06
C LEU A 276 13.00 1.80 16.63
N ILE A 277 11.96 1.67 15.81
CA ILE A 277 10.56 1.77 16.25
C ILE A 277 10.24 0.68 17.29
N GLN A 278 10.66 -0.54 17.02
CA GLN A 278 10.42 -1.69 17.90
C GLN A 278 11.06 -1.49 19.28
N GLU A 279 12.34 -1.15 19.31
CA GLU A 279 13.10 -0.92 20.55
C GLU A 279 12.53 0.23 21.38
N ARG A 280 12.33 1.39 20.73
CA ARG A 280 11.85 2.61 21.42
C ARG A 280 10.40 2.51 21.85
N GLY A 281 9.56 1.84 21.06
CA GLY A 281 8.13 1.63 21.36
C GLY A 281 7.87 0.43 22.26
N GLY A 282 8.85 -0.45 22.48
CA GLY A 282 8.64 -1.72 23.19
C GLY A 282 7.60 -2.60 22.49
N VAL A 283 7.57 -2.57 21.15
CA VAL A 283 6.58 -3.24 20.33
C VAL A 283 6.99 -4.70 20.10
N SER A 284 6.05 -5.64 20.20
CA SER A 284 6.34 -7.05 19.94
C SER A 284 6.58 -7.33 18.45
N ASP A 285 7.32 -8.43 18.15
CA ASP A 285 7.55 -8.88 16.77
C ASP A 285 6.23 -9.09 16.01
N GLU A 286 5.25 -9.70 16.68
CA GLU A 286 3.92 -9.93 16.12
C GLU A 286 3.22 -8.62 15.74
N GLU A 287 3.26 -7.61 16.61
CA GLU A 287 2.64 -6.31 16.35
C GLU A 287 3.40 -5.54 15.26
N MET A 288 4.75 -5.57 15.26
CA MET A 288 5.57 -5.00 14.17
C MET A 288 5.15 -5.58 12.81
N SER A 289 5.06 -6.91 12.72
CA SER A 289 4.70 -7.61 11.48
C SER A 289 3.25 -7.35 11.02
N ARG A 290 2.35 -6.97 11.94
CA ARG A 290 0.95 -6.63 11.62
C ARG A 290 0.74 -5.16 11.27
N VAL A 291 1.61 -4.27 11.75
CA VAL A 291 1.46 -2.81 11.53
C VAL A 291 2.29 -2.35 10.33
N PHE A 292 3.46 -2.97 10.11
CA PHE A 292 4.44 -2.51 9.13
C PHE A 292 4.71 -3.56 8.03
N ASN A 293 5.25 -3.06 6.91
CA ASN A 293 5.68 -3.91 5.78
C ASN A 293 6.98 -4.68 6.04
N MET A 294 7.71 -4.38 7.10
CA MET A 294 8.96 -5.03 7.54
C MET A 294 9.98 -5.25 6.40
N GLY A 295 10.12 -4.27 5.50
CA GLY A 295 11.07 -4.32 4.38
C GLY A 295 10.50 -4.88 3.07
N CYS A 296 9.30 -5.45 3.09
CA CYS A 296 8.63 -6.00 1.92
C CYS A 296 7.41 -5.14 1.57
N GLY A 297 7.48 -4.33 0.52
CA GLY A 297 6.37 -3.43 0.17
C GLY A 297 5.37 -4.01 -0.83
N PHE A 298 5.73 -5.10 -1.53
CA PHE A 298 4.84 -5.76 -2.48
C PHE A 298 5.18 -7.24 -2.63
N CYS A 299 4.16 -8.10 -2.73
CA CYS A 299 4.32 -9.52 -3.00
C CYS A 299 3.68 -9.91 -4.34
N VAL A 300 4.38 -10.78 -5.05
CA VAL A 300 3.91 -11.41 -6.29
C VAL A 300 3.86 -12.92 -6.08
N VAL A 301 2.72 -13.54 -6.35
CA VAL A 301 2.57 -15.00 -6.34
C VAL A 301 2.58 -15.51 -7.77
N VAL A 302 3.49 -16.41 -8.09
CA VAL A 302 3.65 -17.01 -9.42
C VAL A 302 3.65 -18.53 -9.36
N ALA A 303 3.31 -19.17 -10.46
CA ALA A 303 3.49 -20.61 -10.60
C ALA A 303 4.95 -20.99 -10.33
N ALA A 304 5.20 -22.09 -9.59
CA ALA A 304 6.56 -22.51 -9.23
C ALA A 304 7.50 -22.68 -10.44
N ALA A 305 6.96 -23.07 -11.60
CA ALA A 305 7.73 -23.21 -12.83
C ALA A 305 8.26 -21.89 -13.38
N ASP A 306 7.63 -20.77 -13.01
CA ASP A 306 7.94 -19.44 -13.54
C ASP A 306 8.79 -18.58 -12.59
N GLU A 307 9.19 -19.12 -11.42
CA GLU A 307 10.00 -18.42 -10.42
C GLU A 307 11.23 -17.74 -11.02
N ALA A 308 12.03 -18.50 -11.81
CA ALA A 308 13.27 -17.99 -12.37
C ALA A 308 13.04 -16.83 -13.34
N ALA A 309 12.04 -16.93 -14.21
CA ALA A 309 11.71 -15.89 -15.19
C ALA A 309 11.13 -14.64 -14.51
N ALA A 310 10.29 -14.83 -13.48
CA ALA A 310 9.75 -13.75 -12.69
C ALA A 310 10.86 -13.00 -11.95
N LEU A 311 11.76 -13.71 -11.27
CA LEU A 311 12.90 -13.13 -10.57
C LEU A 311 13.86 -12.39 -11.51
N GLU A 312 14.17 -12.94 -12.68
CA GLU A 312 15.02 -12.28 -13.68
C GLU A 312 14.43 -10.92 -14.09
N LEU A 313 13.13 -10.88 -14.41
CA LEU A 313 12.44 -9.64 -14.76
C LEU A 313 12.41 -8.66 -13.59
N LEU A 314 11.97 -9.09 -12.42
CA LEU A 314 11.79 -8.22 -11.26
C LEU A 314 13.11 -7.66 -10.73
N ARG A 315 14.20 -8.44 -10.78
CA ARG A 315 15.55 -7.99 -10.40
C ARG A 315 16.13 -6.93 -11.33
N SER A 316 15.64 -6.83 -12.56
CA SER A 316 16.04 -5.72 -13.44
C SER A 316 15.54 -4.34 -12.95
N TYR A 317 14.51 -4.32 -12.09
CA TYR A 317 13.98 -3.14 -11.43
C TYR A 317 14.41 -3.04 -9.96
N TYR A 318 14.39 -4.17 -9.25
CA TYR A 318 14.71 -4.30 -7.83
C TYR A 318 15.72 -5.42 -7.64
N PRO A 319 17.04 -5.11 -7.59
CA PRO A 319 18.09 -6.15 -7.46
C PRO A 319 17.89 -7.09 -6.26
N ASP A 320 17.26 -6.58 -5.20
CA ASP A 320 17.00 -7.32 -3.96
C ASP A 320 15.70 -8.15 -4.00
N ALA A 321 14.96 -8.13 -5.11
CA ALA A 321 13.77 -8.98 -5.28
C ALA A 321 14.16 -10.45 -5.15
N ARG A 322 13.44 -11.17 -4.27
CA ARG A 322 13.72 -12.59 -4.01
C ARG A 322 12.46 -13.38 -3.68
N ARG A 323 12.56 -14.68 -3.75
CA ARG A 323 11.58 -15.54 -3.12
C ARG A 323 11.60 -15.29 -1.62
N VAL A 324 10.44 -15.01 -1.04
CA VAL A 324 10.26 -14.79 0.41
C VAL A 324 9.46 -15.92 1.06
N GLY A 325 8.80 -16.76 0.24
CA GLY A 325 7.97 -17.84 0.74
C GLY A 325 7.24 -18.61 -0.35
N ARG A 326 6.20 -19.30 0.05
CA ARG A 326 5.35 -20.12 -0.85
C ARG A 326 3.92 -20.23 -0.32
N ALA A 327 2.98 -20.54 -1.21
CA ALA A 327 1.66 -21.01 -0.85
C ALA A 327 1.73 -22.46 -0.36
N THR A 328 0.94 -22.81 0.67
CA THR A 328 0.97 -24.13 1.31
C THR A 328 -0.40 -24.75 1.41
N GLU A 329 -0.44 -26.10 1.47
CA GLU A 329 -1.64 -26.81 1.93
C GLU A 329 -1.89 -26.49 3.41
N GLY A 330 -3.13 -26.26 3.77
CA GLY A 330 -3.49 -26.03 5.18
C GLY A 330 -4.47 -24.87 5.36
N PRO A 331 -4.72 -24.49 6.61
CA PRO A 331 -5.66 -23.41 6.86
C PRO A 331 -5.12 -22.07 6.31
N ARG A 332 -6.03 -21.25 5.83
CA ARG A 332 -5.73 -19.88 5.41
C ARG A 332 -5.07 -19.09 6.55
N GLY A 333 -3.84 -18.66 6.35
CA GLY A 333 -3.04 -17.96 7.36
C GLY A 333 -1.61 -17.73 6.89
N ILE A 334 -0.87 -16.93 7.64
CA ILE A 334 0.58 -16.74 7.48
C ILE A 334 1.28 -17.65 8.48
N LEU A 335 2.26 -18.43 8.02
CA LEU A 335 3.02 -19.43 8.78
C LEU A 335 4.48 -19.03 8.88
#